data_fc79e51d869997e0c3947db461cf0280
#
_entry.id   fc79e51d869997e0c3947db461cf0280
#
_cell.length_a   1.000
_cell.length_b   1.000
_cell.length_c   1.000
_cell.angle_alpha   90.00
_cell.angle_beta   90.00
_cell.angle_gamma   90.00
#
_symmetry.space_group_name_H-M   'P 1'
#
loop_
_entity.id
_entity.type
_entity.pdbx_description
1 polymer ?
#
loop_
_entity_poly.entity_id
_entity_poly.type
_entity_poly.pdbx_seq_one_letter_code
_entity_poly.pdbx_strand_id
1 'polypeptide(L)'
;MCLICQRIELIKKGENPYFVKELETGYLVIGDHQYFAGYSLFLAKEHVTELHHLEKETRLRFLEEMSLVQEAVAEAFAAEKMNIELLGNGDAHLHWHLFPRRRGDMNGHGLKGRGPVWWVPFEEMTAETCQANPDEIKQLVKRLSIEVDKLLEIKE
;
A
#
# COMPACT_ATOMS: atom_id res chain seq x y z
N MET A 1 9.17 -1.50 19.78
CA MET A 1 7.70 -1.53 19.55
C MET A 1 7.43 -1.47 18.05
N CYS A 2 6.48 -2.27 17.58
CA CYS A 2 6.17 -2.35 16.15
C CYS A 2 5.40 -1.12 15.67
N LEU A 3 5.96 -0.39 14.71
CA LEU A 3 5.33 0.80 14.12
C LEU A 3 4.00 0.45 13.43
N ILE A 4 3.95 -0.69 12.74
CA ILE A 4 2.73 -1.12 12.03
C ILE A 4 1.63 -1.45 13.04
N CYS A 5 1.94 -2.13 14.15
CA CYS A 5 0.97 -2.37 15.20
C CYS A 5 0.42 -1.06 15.77
N GLN A 6 1.27 -0.04 15.95
CA GLN A 6 0.83 1.28 16.40
C GLN A 6 -0.14 1.92 15.41
N ARG A 7 0.16 1.84 14.12
CA ARG A 7 -0.71 2.37 13.07
C ARG A 7 -2.05 1.64 13.01
N ILE A 8 -2.05 0.32 13.24
CA ILE A 8 -3.27 -0.48 13.33
C ILE A 8 -4.12 -0.05 14.53
N GLU A 9 -3.48 0.21 15.68
CA GLU A 9 -4.21 0.71 16.86
C GLU A 9 -4.89 2.07 16.57
N LEU A 10 -4.21 2.95 15.82
CA LEU A 10 -4.82 4.21 15.40
C LEU A 10 -6.01 3.97 14.45
N ILE A 11 -5.92 2.97 13.57
CA ILE A 11 -7.06 2.58 12.72
C ILE A 11 -8.25 2.18 13.57
N LYS A 12 -8.04 1.32 14.57
CA LYS A 12 -9.09 0.84 15.47
C LYS A 12 -9.75 1.98 16.26
N LYS A 13 -9.00 3.04 16.55
CA LYS A 13 -9.50 4.23 17.24
C LYS A 13 -10.13 5.27 16.30
N GLY A 14 -10.08 5.06 15.01
CA GLY A 14 -10.56 6.04 14.03
C GLY A 14 -9.66 7.26 13.89
N GLU A 15 -8.39 7.15 14.27
CA GLU A 15 -7.44 8.28 14.32
C GLU A 15 -6.33 8.20 13.25
N ASN A 16 -6.37 7.22 12.35
CA ASN A 16 -5.37 7.08 11.28
C ASN A 16 -5.89 7.69 9.98
N PRO A 17 -5.37 8.84 9.55
CA PRO A 17 -5.88 9.53 8.36
C PRO A 17 -5.58 8.80 7.04
N TYR A 18 -4.63 7.86 7.04
CA TYR A 18 -4.24 7.08 5.86
C TYR A 18 -5.12 5.85 5.63
N PHE A 19 -5.98 5.52 6.58
CA PHE A 19 -6.82 4.33 6.51
C PHE A 19 -7.81 4.40 5.36
N VAL A 20 -7.89 3.33 4.56
CA VAL A 20 -8.79 3.19 3.42
C VAL A 20 -9.86 2.16 3.69
N LYS A 21 -9.46 0.92 4.01
CA LYS A 21 -10.40 -0.19 4.14
C LYS A 21 -9.85 -1.30 5.02
N GLU A 22 -10.71 -1.88 5.83
CA GLU A 22 -10.43 -3.13 6.54
C GLU A 22 -10.96 -4.30 5.70
N LEU A 23 -10.09 -5.28 5.44
CA LEU A 23 -10.46 -6.55 4.85
C LEU A 23 -10.37 -7.65 5.94
N GLU A 24 -10.63 -8.89 5.55
CA GLU A 24 -10.63 -10.00 6.52
C GLU A 24 -9.27 -10.20 7.18
N THR A 25 -8.18 -10.15 6.40
CA THR A 25 -6.83 -10.46 6.89
C THR A 25 -5.91 -9.26 7.03
N GLY A 26 -6.32 -8.08 6.59
CA GLY A 26 -5.44 -6.93 6.61
C GLY A 26 -6.15 -5.59 6.46
N TYR A 27 -5.34 -4.53 6.56
CA TYR A 27 -5.79 -3.15 6.43
C TYR A 27 -5.11 -2.48 5.25
N LEU A 28 -5.90 -1.86 4.38
CA LEU A 28 -5.38 -1.08 3.26
C LEU A 28 -5.22 0.37 3.72
N VAL A 29 -4.01 0.92 3.50
CA VAL A 29 -3.68 2.31 3.85
C VAL A 29 -2.95 2.98 2.69
N ILE A 30 -3.06 4.31 2.62
CA ILE A 30 -2.25 5.13 1.71
C ILE A 30 -0.84 5.26 2.32
N GLY A 31 0.19 5.24 1.49
CA GLY A 31 1.57 5.38 1.92
C GLY A 31 1.91 6.78 2.40
N ASP A 32 2.86 6.89 3.33
CA ASP A 32 3.28 8.15 3.94
C ASP A 32 3.84 9.14 2.93
N HIS A 33 4.47 8.65 1.87
CA HIS A 33 5.00 9.48 0.79
C HIS A 33 4.35 9.09 -0.54
N GLN A 34 4.26 10.03 -1.43
CA GLN A 34 3.59 9.87 -2.72
C GLN A 34 4.51 10.21 -3.90
N TYR A 35 5.79 9.91 -3.78
CA TYR A 35 6.73 10.01 -4.90
C TYR A 35 6.18 9.23 -6.10
N PHE A 36 5.77 7.97 -5.85
CA PHE A 36 4.99 7.20 -6.80
C PHE A 36 3.51 7.40 -6.45
N ALA A 37 2.83 8.22 -7.23
CA ALA A 37 1.46 8.62 -6.93
C ALA A 37 0.51 7.42 -6.82
N GLY A 38 -0.18 7.32 -5.68
CA GLY A 38 -1.05 6.20 -5.36
C GLY A 38 -0.38 5.09 -4.55
N TYR A 39 0.89 5.26 -4.18
CA TYR A 39 1.57 4.30 -3.31
C TYR A 39 0.73 3.98 -2.08
N SER A 40 0.50 2.69 -1.87
CA SER A 40 -0.35 2.17 -0.80
C SER A 40 0.30 0.95 -0.17
N LEU A 41 -0.20 0.56 1.01
CA LEU A 41 0.28 -0.63 1.71
C LEU A 41 -0.90 -1.47 2.16
N PHE A 42 -0.71 -2.79 2.19
CA PHE A 42 -1.67 -3.72 2.76
C PHE A 42 -1.01 -4.39 3.96
N LEU A 43 -1.49 -4.07 5.17
CA LEU A 43 -0.91 -4.47 6.45
C LEU A 43 -1.61 -5.70 6.97
N ALA A 44 -0.88 -6.79 7.27
CA ALA A 44 -1.47 -7.96 7.89
C ALA A 44 -2.02 -7.62 9.28
N LYS A 45 -3.19 -8.15 9.63
CA LYS A 45 -3.76 -8.01 10.97
C LYS A 45 -2.91 -8.69 12.03
N GLU A 46 -2.37 -9.88 11.70
CA GLU A 46 -1.51 -10.62 12.60
C GLU A 46 -0.08 -10.08 12.58
N HIS A 47 0.49 -9.94 13.76
CA HIS A 47 1.89 -9.54 13.90
C HIS A 47 2.79 -10.77 13.69
N VAL A 48 3.08 -11.06 12.42
CA VAL A 48 4.06 -12.07 12.02
C VAL A 48 5.08 -11.41 11.09
N THR A 49 6.24 -12.02 10.92
CA THR A 49 7.31 -11.43 10.09
C THR A 49 7.36 -12.01 8.69
N GLU A 50 6.87 -13.22 8.50
CA GLU A 50 6.96 -13.91 7.23
C GLU A 50 5.61 -14.41 6.76
N LEU A 51 5.43 -14.44 5.43
CA LEU A 51 4.20 -14.95 4.83
C LEU A 51 3.87 -16.37 5.29
N HIS A 52 4.88 -17.23 5.36
CA HIS A 52 4.70 -18.63 5.75
C HIS A 52 4.45 -18.83 7.26
N HIS A 53 4.54 -17.79 8.07
CA HIS A 53 4.16 -17.83 9.48
C HIS A 53 2.63 -17.76 9.66
N LEU A 54 1.90 -17.28 8.66
CA LEU A 54 0.44 -17.31 8.69
C LEU A 54 -0.04 -18.75 8.54
N GLU A 55 -1.11 -19.11 9.24
CA GLU A 55 -1.81 -20.37 9.02
C GLU A 55 -2.25 -20.46 7.56
N LYS A 56 -2.28 -21.65 6.98
CA LYS A 56 -2.52 -21.87 5.56
C LYS A 56 -3.77 -21.14 5.03
N GLU A 57 -4.88 -21.29 5.73
CA GLU A 57 -6.14 -20.68 5.30
C GLU A 57 -6.07 -19.16 5.30
N THR A 58 -5.55 -18.57 6.37
CA THR A 58 -5.32 -17.14 6.49
C THR A 58 -4.33 -16.63 5.43
N ARG A 59 -3.26 -17.38 5.20
CA ARG A 59 -2.25 -17.04 4.20
C ARG A 59 -2.84 -16.97 2.79
N LEU A 60 -3.64 -17.96 2.42
CA LEU A 60 -4.30 -17.98 1.10
C LEU A 60 -5.27 -16.81 0.96
N ARG A 61 -6.02 -16.51 2.01
CA ARG A 61 -6.93 -15.37 2.02
C ARG A 61 -6.17 -14.05 1.94
N PHE A 62 -5.05 -13.93 2.65
CA PHE A 62 -4.21 -12.73 2.61
C PHE A 62 -3.66 -12.48 1.21
N LEU A 63 -3.21 -13.52 0.50
CA LEU A 63 -2.74 -13.42 -0.87
C LEU A 63 -3.88 -13.01 -1.83
N GLU A 64 -5.05 -13.58 -1.67
CA GLU A 64 -6.23 -13.24 -2.47
C GLU A 64 -6.63 -11.78 -2.25
N GLU A 65 -6.66 -11.34 -1.00
CA GLU A 65 -6.98 -9.96 -0.67
C GLU A 65 -5.93 -8.97 -1.16
N MET A 66 -4.64 -9.35 -1.11
CA MET A 66 -3.58 -8.53 -1.70
C MET A 66 -3.81 -8.35 -3.21
N SER A 67 -4.19 -9.41 -3.91
CA SER A 67 -4.51 -9.33 -5.34
C SER A 67 -5.70 -8.39 -5.61
N LEU A 68 -6.72 -8.45 -4.78
CA LEU A 68 -7.88 -7.56 -4.88
C LEU A 68 -7.49 -6.09 -4.65
N VAL A 69 -6.72 -5.81 -3.60
CA VAL A 69 -6.31 -4.42 -3.32
C VAL A 69 -5.33 -3.91 -4.38
N GLN A 70 -4.51 -4.78 -4.97
CA GLN A 70 -3.66 -4.42 -6.10
C GLN A 70 -4.50 -3.91 -7.28
N GLU A 71 -5.56 -4.62 -7.63
CA GLU A 71 -6.47 -4.22 -8.71
C GLU A 71 -7.13 -2.88 -8.39
N ALA A 72 -7.61 -2.71 -7.15
CA ALA A 72 -8.22 -1.46 -6.71
C ALA A 72 -7.25 -0.27 -6.82
N VAL A 73 -6.00 -0.45 -6.41
CA VAL A 73 -4.96 0.58 -6.50
C VAL A 73 -4.68 0.92 -7.98
N ALA A 74 -4.57 -0.10 -8.83
CA ALA A 74 -4.32 0.10 -10.25
C ALA A 74 -5.44 0.93 -10.90
N GLU A 75 -6.68 0.61 -10.61
CA GLU A 75 -7.85 1.32 -11.16
C GLU A 75 -7.99 2.73 -10.57
N ALA A 76 -7.85 2.88 -9.25
CA ALA A 76 -7.99 4.17 -8.58
C ALA A 76 -6.99 5.20 -9.10
N PHE A 77 -5.77 4.78 -9.41
CA PHE A 77 -4.67 5.67 -9.75
C PHE A 77 -4.16 5.52 -11.17
N ALA A 78 -4.92 4.83 -12.03
CA ALA A 78 -4.62 4.66 -13.45
C ALA A 78 -3.16 4.17 -13.70
N ALA A 79 -2.75 3.13 -13.01
CA ALA A 79 -1.41 2.58 -13.13
C ALA A 79 -1.22 1.86 -14.49
N GLU A 80 -0.10 2.10 -15.14
CA GLU A 80 0.28 1.35 -16.33
C GLU A 80 0.86 -0.02 -15.95
N LYS A 81 1.45 -0.11 -14.76
CA LYS A 81 2.02 -1.34 -14.19
C LYS A 81 2.00 -1.24 -12.67
N MET A 82 1.73 -2.36 -12.00
CA MET A 82 1.88 -2.43 -10.53
C MET A 82 3.19 -3.13 -10.18
N ASN A 83 3.95 -2.53 -9.27
CA ASN A 83 5.07 -3.19 -8.62
C ASN A 83 4.66 -3.51 -7.19
N ILE A 84 4.70 -4.80 -6.85
CA ILE A 84 4.28 -5.30 -5.54
C ILE A 84 5.50 -5.89 -4.83
N GLU A 85 5.74 -5.47 -3.60
CA GLU A 85 6.93 -5.91 -2.85
C GLU A 85 6.56 -6.35 -1.45
N LEU A 86 7.13 -7.48 -1.04
CA LEU A 86 7.02 -8.02 0.31
C LEU A 86 8.40 -7.93 0.96
N LEU A 87 8.69 -6.77 1.53
CA LEU A 87 10.00 -6.50 2.14
C LEU A 87 9.99 -6.88 3.63
N GLY A 88 10.26 -5.95 4.52
CA GLY A 88 10.23 -6.20 5.96
C GLY A 88 11.59 -6.13 6.63
N ASN A 89 12.59 -5.58 5.93
CA ASN A 89 13.93 -5.40 6.51
C ASN A 89 13.94 -4.25 7.54
N GLY A 90 13.09 -3.26 7.37
CA GLY A 90 12.92 -2.16 8.32
C GLY A 90 11.83 -2.49 9.33
N ASP A 91 10.59 -2.47 8.89
CA ASP A 91 9.42 -2.86 9.69
C ASP A 91 9.09 -4.32 9.39
N ALA A 92 9.41 -5.21 10.32
CA ALA A 92 9.32 -6.65 10.10
C ALA A 92 7.89 -7.20 10.08
N HIS A 93 6.91 -6.48 10.62
CA HIS A 93 5.51 -6.86 10.58
C HIS A 93 5.05 -7.04 9.14
N LEU A 94 4.50 -8.20 8.80
CA LEU A 94 4.13 -8.58 7.44
C LEU A 94 3.22 -7.54 6.77
N HIS A 95 3.66 -7.01 5.63
CA HIS A 95 2.90 -6.04 4.85
C HIS A 95 3.37 -6.00 3.41
N TRP A 96 2.46 -5.66 2.49
CA TRP A 96 2.74 -5.48 1.07
C TRP A 96 2.91 -4.00 0.76
N HIS A 97 3.91 -3.69 -0.07
CA HIS A 97 4.06 -2.39 -0.72
C HIS A 97 3.42 -2.45 -2.10
N LEU A 98 2.55 -1.52 -2.43
CA LEU A 98 1.80 -1.45 -3.69
C LEU A 98 2.17 -0.16 -4.40
N PHE A 99 3.01 -0.27 -5.43
CA PHE A 99 3.50 0.90 -6.18
C PHE A 99 2.86 0.97 -7.57
N PRO A 100 1.95 1.93 -7.80
CA PRO A 100 1.49 2.22 -9.17
C PRO A 100 2.64 2.83 -9.97
N ARG A 101 2.92 2.27 -11.13
CA ARG A 101 4.02 2.73 -11.98
C ARG A 101 3.49 3.31 -13.28
N ARG A 102 4.16 4.37 -13.74
CA ARG A 102 3.84 5.08 -14.97
C ARG A 102 5.12 5.41 -15.71
N ARG A 103 5.02 5.56 -17.02
CA ARG A 103 6.16 6.01 -17.82
C ARG A 103 6.65 7.37 -17.31
N GLY A 104 7.97 7.49 -17.10
CA GLY A 104 8.59 8.73 -16.67
C GLY A 104 8.46 9.06 -15.19
N ASP A 105 7.98 8.14 -14.37
CA ASP A 105 7.72 8.38 -12.95
C ASP A 105 8.97 8.38 -12.05
N MET A 106 10.16 8.12 -12.61
CA MET A 106 11.39 8.01 -11.81
C MET A 106 12.27 9.27 -11.84
N ASN A 107 11.80 10.37 -12.41
CA ASN A 107 12.50 11.66 -12.42
C ASN A 107 13.99 11.58 -12.81
N GLY A 108 14.29 10.83 -13.89
CA GLY A 108 15.66 10.68 -14.40
C GLY A 108 16.45 9.52 -13.80
N HIS A 109 15.91 8.83 -12.81
CA HIS A 109 16.50 7.61 -12.28
C HIS A 109 16.00 6.40 -13.11
N GLY A 110 16.91 5.46 -13.35
CA GLY A 110 16.57 4.27 -14.14
C GLY A 110 16.36 4.55 -15.63
N LEU A 111 16.34 3.50 -16.43
CA LEU A 111 16.23 3.57 -17.89
C LEU A 111 14.78 3.86 -18.31
N LYS A 112 14.45 5.15 -18.48
CA LYS A 112 13.13 5.62 -18.92
C LYS A 112 11.97 5.09 -18.03
N GLY A 113 12.20 5.05 -16.72
CA GLY A 113 11.22 4.57 -15.76
C GLY A 113 11.05 3.06 -15.74
N ARG A 114 12.02 2.29 -16.22
CA ARG A 114 11.94 0.82 -16.27
C ARG A 114 12.52 0.11 -15.06
N GLY A 115 13.16 0.83 -14.16
CA GLY A 115 13.78 0.24 -12.99
C GLY A 115 12.81 -0.01 -11.84
N PRO A 116 13.21 -0.81 -10.85
CA PRO A 116 12.47 -0.93 -9.61
C PRO A 116 12.48 0.40 -8.85
N VAL A 117 11.50 0.59 -7.97
CA VAL A 117 11.34 1.86 -7.23
C VAL A 117 12.61 2.26 -6.46
N TRP A 118 13.38 1.29 -5.99
CA TRP A 118 14.59 1.51 -5.18
C TRP A 118 15.79 2.02 -5.94
N TRP A 119 15.70 2.23 -7.26
CA TRP A 119 16.68 2.99 -8.03
C TRP A 119 16.55 4.50 -7.78
N VAL A 120 15.43 4.94 -7.20
CA VAL A 120 15.28 6.30 -6.68
C VAL A 120 15.94 6.34 -5.30
N PRO A 121 16.83 7.30 -5.01
CA PRO A 121 17.43 7.43 -3.68
C PRO A 121 16.37 7.56 -2.60
N PHE A 122 16.57 6.88 -1.48
CA PHE A 122 15.61 6.85 -0.37
C PHE A 122 15.27 8.27 0.12
N GLU A 123 16.27 9.14 0.24
CA GLU A 123 16.09 10.52 0.70
C GLU A 123 15.21 11.33 -0.26
N GLU A 124 15.32 11.07 -1.55
CA GLU A 124 14.48 11.73 -2.56
C GLU A 124 13.04 11.22 -2.50
N MET A 125 12.87 9.90 -2.43
CA MET A 125 11.55 9.26 -2.37
C MET A 125 10.76 9.70 -1.13
N THR A 126 11.45 9.84 0.00
CA THR A 126 10.83 10.17 1.29
C THR A 126 10.95 11.65 1.66
N ALA A 127 11.38 12.50 0.73
CA ALA A 127 11.51 13.92 0.98
C ALA A 127 10.17 14.54 1.41
N GLU A 128 10.24 15.61 2.20
CA GLU A 128 9.06 16.32 2.70
C GLU A 128 8.14 16.77 1.56
N THR A 129 8.72 17.14 0.41
CA THR A 129 7.95 17.52 -0.78
C THR A 129 7.13 16.37 -1.39
N CYS A 130 7.44 15.13 -1.03
CA CYS A 130 6.71 13.94 -1.49
C CYS A 130 5.60 13.53 -0.53
N GLN A 131 5.45 14.18 0.61
CA GLN A 131 4.39 13.90 1.56
C GLN A 131 3.13 14.64 1.14
N ALA A 132 2.00 13.92 1.11
CA ALA A 132 0.71 14.52 0.80
C ALA A 132 0.20 15.32 2.00
N ASN A 133 -0.44 16.46 1.73
CA ASN A 133 -1.10 17.23 2.79
C ASN A 133 -2.42 16.55 3.20
N PRO A 134 -3.04 16.97 4.33
CA PRO A 134 -4.27 16.31 4.82
C PRO A 134 -5.41 16.24 3.80
N ASP A 135 -5.60 17.26 2.99
CA ASP A 135 -6.67 17.28 1.98
C ASP A 135 -6.37 16.31 0.84
N GLU A 136 -5.12 16.23 0.39
CA GLU A 136 -4.68 15.27 -0.62
C GLU A 136 -4.86 13.84 -0.12
N ILE A 137 -4.50 13.57 1.14
CA ILE A 137 -4.67 12.24 1.76
C ILE A 137 -6.16 11.85 1.74
N LYS A 138 -7.06 12.74 2.12
CA LYS A 138 -8.51 12.48 2.09
C LYS A 138 -8.99 12.12 0.68
N GLN A 139 -8.49 12.81 -0.34
CA GLN A 139 -8.84 12.53 -1.73
C GLN A 139 -8.33 11.16 -2.18
N LEU A 140 -7.09 10.82 -1.83
CA LEU A 140 -6.49 9.52 -2.16
C LEU A 140 -7.27 8.39 -1.49
N VAL A 141 -7.58 8.53 -0.20
CA VAL A 141 -8.37 7.57 0.56
C VAL A 141 -9.74 7.37 -0.09
N LYS A 142 -10.42 8.45 -0.43
CA LYS A 142 -11.76 8.39 -1.05
C LYS A 142 -11.71 7.66 -2.40
N ARG A 143 -10.76 8.03 -3.27
CA ARG A 143 -10.62 7.40 -4.60
C ARG A 143 -10.40 5.89 -4.47
N LEU A 144 -9.48 5.50 -3.60
CA LEU A 144 -9.15 4.08 -3.41
C LEU A 144 -10.30 3.31 -2.76
N SER A 145 -10.94 3.89 -1.76
CA SER A 145 -12.10 3.29 -1.09
C SER A 145 -13.23 2.94 -2.06
N ILE A 146 -13.53 3.83 -3.01
CA ILE A 146 -14.56 3.60 -4.03
C ILE A 146 -14.21 2.37 -4.87
N GLU A 147 -12.97 2.24 -5.31
CA GLU A 147 -12.56 1.10 -6.16
C GLU A 147 -12.56 -0.22 -5.39
N VAL A 148 -12.13 -0.20 -4.12
CA VAL A 148 -12.19 -1.39 -3.26
C VAL A 148 -13.64 -1.85 -3.09
N ASP A 149 -14.55 -0.93 -2.80
CA ASP A 149 -15.97 -1.24 -2.60
C ASP A 149 -16.59 -1.86 -3.86
N LYS A 150 -16.28 -1.34 -5.05
CA LYS A 150 -16.74 -1.92 -6.31
C LYS A 150 -16.31 -3.38 -6.47
N LEU A 151 -15.03 -3.67 -6.15
CA LEU A 151 -14.49 -5.02 -6.29
C LEU A 151 -15.07 -5.99 -5.26
N LEU A 152 -15.33 -5.52 -4.05
CA LEU A 152 -15.97 -6.33 -3.00
C LEU A 152 -17.42 -6.68 -3.38
N GLU A 153 -18.16 -5.76 -3.98
CA GLU A 153 -19.54 -6.01 -4.46
C GLU A 153 -19.59 -7.08 -5.55
N ILE A 154 -18.63 -7.07 -6.48
CA ILE A 154 -18.56 -8.06 -7.56
C ILE A 154 -18.32 -9.48 -7.03
N LYS A 155 -17.60 -9.62 -5.90
CA LYS A 155 -17.26 -10.92 -5.31
C LYS A 155 -18.35 -11.51 -4.42
N GLU A 156 -19.31 -10.72 -4.04
CA GLU A 156 -20.51 -11.17 -3.32
C GLU A 156 -21.56 -11.66 -4.32
#